data_241a08cca9cce7d833f235b4990a0c59
#
_entry.id   241a08cca9cce7d833f235b4990a0c59
#
_cell.length_a   1.000
_cell.length_b   1.000
_cell.length_c   1.000
_cell.angle_alpha   90.00
_cell.angle_beta   90.00
_cell.angle_gamma   90.00
#
_symmetry.space_group_name_H-M   'P 1'
#
loop_
_entity.id
_entity.type
_entity.pdbx_description
1 polymer ?
#
loop_
_entity_poly.entity_id
_entity_poly.type
_entity_poly.pdbx_seq_one_letter_code
_entity_poly.pdbx_strand_id
1 'polypeptide(L)'
;IKSLPEGFPDDTLKIESRNAALTLGIKKENIFFYDYPVREFDSCRQKILDTMIDLRSKLSPELILTPSVNDVHQDHSVIYNESLRCFKKKSILCYEEPWNNISFSTDFFIGLDEKHINAKINAISCYKSQSNRIYMHPDNIRALALTRGTQLNGGYAETFEVLRWII
;
A
#
# COMPACT_ATOMS: atom_id res chain seq x y z
N ILE A 1 -11.49 7.79 16.47
CA ILE A 1 -10.06 7.83 16.84
C ILE A 1 -9.33 8.43 15.67
N LYS A 2 -8.71 9.59 15.84
CA LYS A 2 -7.91 10.21 14.80
C LYS A 2 -6.69 9.32 14.52
N SER A 3 -6.36 9.11 13.27
CA SER A 3 -5.15 8.40 12.84
C SER A 3 -3.86 9.19 13.14
N LEU A 4 -4.00 10.47 13.47
CA LEU A 4 -2.93 11.38 13.86
C LEU A 4 -2.83 11.51 15.39
N PRO A 5 -1.61 11.51 15.97
CA PRO A 5 -1.38 11.89 17.35
C PRO A 5 -1.82 13.35 17.61
N GLU A 6 -2.06 13.70 18.87
CA GLU A 6 -2.34 15.09 19.26
C GLU A 6 -1.18 16.03 18.87
N GLY A 7 -1.52 17.25 18.45
CA GLY A 7 -0.54 18.28 18.10
C GLY A 7 -0.13 18.33 16.63
N PHE A 8 -0.59 17.38 15.79
CA PHE A 8 -0.35 17.43 14.34
C PHE A 8 -1.54 18.08 13.60
N PRO A 9 -1.29 18.94 12.59
CA PRO A 9 -2.32 19.48 11.70
C PRO A 9 -3.07 18.36 10.95
N ASP A 10 -4.33 18.59 10.59
CA ASP A 10 -5.19 17.59 9.94
C ASP A 10 -4.67 17.12 8.57
N ASP A 11 -3.88 17.93 7.87
CA ASP A 11 -3.28 17.61 6.57
C ASP A 11 -1.91 16.90 6.66
N THR A 12 -1.39 16.66 7.87
CA THR A 12 -0.05 16.10 8.10
C THR A 12 0.16 14.79 7.33
N LEU A 13 -0.75 13.83 7.45
CA LEU A 13 -0.60 12.54 6.73
C LEU A 13 -0.59 12.71 5.21
N LYS A 14 -1.34 13.66 4.68
CA LYS A 14 -1.37 13.98 3.24
C LYS A 14 -0.03 14.55 2.77
N ILE A 15 0.58 15.42 3.59
CA ILE A 15 1.91 15.99 3.32
C ILE A 15 2.99 14.89 3.42
N GLU A 16 2.96 14.08 4.48
CA GLU A 16 3.91 13.00 4.70
C GLU A 16 3.84 11.94 3.59
N SER A 17 2.63 11.54 3.18
CA SER A 17 2.40 10.61 2.08
C SER A 17 2.95 11.15 0.74
N ARG A 18 2.73 12.44 0.47
CA ARG A 18 3.31 13.08 -0.72
C ARG A 18 4.83 13.06 -0.69
N ASN A 19 5.43 13.38 0.44
CA ASN A 19 6.89 13.39 0.60
C ASN A 19 7.47 11.98 0.42
N ALA A 20 6.82 10.95 0.98
CA ALA A 20 7.19 9.56 0.80
C ALA A 20 7.15 9.13 -0.69
N ALA A 21 6.08 9.48 -1.39
CA ALA A 21 5.95 9.18 -2.82
C ALA A 21 7.04 9.89 -3.66
N LEU A 22 7.32 11.17 -3.39
CA LEU A 22 8.38 11.91 -4.06
C LEU A 22 9.77 11.31 -3.77
N THR A 23 10.01 10.84 -2.55
CA THR A 23 11.26 10.14 -2.17
C THR A 23 11.46 8.85 -2.96
N LEU A 24 10.39 8.17 -3.35
CA LEU A 24 10.41 7.01 -4.24
C LEU A 24 10.52 7.37 -5.73
N GLY A 25 10.61 8.66 -6.07
CA GLY A 25 10.71 9.13 -7.44
C GLY A 25 9.37 9.23 -8.19
N ILE A 26 8.24 9.08 -7.50
CA ILE A 26 6.92 9.27 -8.09
C ILE A 26 6.73 10.77 -8.36
N LYS A 27 6.41 11.12 -9.60
CA LYS A 27 6.18 12.51 -9.99
C LYS A 27 4.90 13.05 -9.35
N LYS A 28 4.89 14.33 -9.01
CA LYS A 28 3.77 15.00 -8.32
C LYS A 28 2.43 14.82 -9.04
N GLU A 29 2.43 14.88 -10.36
CA GLU A 29 1.24 14.70 -11.21
C GLU A 29 0.66 13.29 -11.18
N ASN A 30 1.41 12.30 -10.66
CA ASN A 30 0.99 10.91 -10.52
C ASN A 30 0.56 10.58 -9.09
N ILE A 31 0.40 11.57 -8.21
CA ILE A 31 -0.03 11.38 -6.82
C ILE A 31 -1.42 11.97 -6.68
N PHE A 32 -2.41 11.13 -6.44
CA PHE A 32 -3.82 11.49 -6.32
C PHE A 32 -4.30 11.31 -4.88
N PHE A 33 -4.93 12.33 -4.31
CA PHE A 33 -5.54 12.28 -2.99
C PHE A 33 -7.03 12.51 -3.09
N TYR A 34 -7.79 11.79 -2.28
CA TYR A 34 -9.23 11.92 -2.16
C TYR A 34 -9.60 11.98 -0.68
N ASP A 35 -10.55 12.83 -0.34
CA ASP A 35 -10.95 13.10 1.04
C ASP A 35 -12.20 12.28 1.40
N TYR A 36 -11.98 10.99 1.67
CA TYR A 36 -13.00 10.10 2.23
C TYR A 36 -12.82 10.00 3.76
N PRO A 37 -13.92 9.98 4.54
CA PRO A 37 -13.82 9.84 5.99
C PRO A 37 -13.18 8.51 6.36
N VAL A 38 -12.09 8.57 7.12
CA VAL A 38 -11.39 7.36 7.61
C VAL A 38 -12.32 6.57 8.52
N ARG A 39 -12.35 5.24 8.34
CA ARG A 39 -13.22 4.27 9.00
C ARG A 39 -14.68 4.30 8.57
N GLU A 40 -15.01 5.06 7.55
CA GLU A 40 -16.36 5.19 7.01
C GLU A 40 -16.43 4.86 5.51
N PHE A 41 -15.41 4.17 4.95
CA PHE A 41 -15.38 3.84 3.52
C PHE A 41 -16.56 2.96 3.10
N ASP A 42 -17.12 2.19 4.02
CA ASP A 42 -18.32 1.40 3.78
C ASP A 42 -19.51 2.27 3.34
N SER A 43 -19.69 3.44 3.98
CA SER A 43 -20.73 4.41 3.61
C SER A 43 -20.46 5.11 2.26
N CYS A 44 -19.23 5.08 1.79
CA CYS A 44 -18.75 5.76 0.58
C CYS A 44 -18.41 4.82 -0.58
N ARG A 45 -18.66 3.51 -0.45
CA ARG A 45 -18.24 2.47 -1.40
C ARG A 45 -18.47 2.81 -2.86
N GLN A 46 -19.69 3.25 -3.21
CA GLN A 46 -20.02 3.59 -4.60
C GLN A 46 -19.18 4.79 -5.09
N LYS A 47 -19.01 5.82 -4.27
CA LYS A 47 -18.19 6.99 -4.63
C LYS A 47 -16.72 6.60 -4.83
N ILE A 48 -16.20 5.71 -3.99
CA ILE A 48 -14.83 5.17 -4.12
C ILE A 48 -14.69 4.41 -5.45
N LEU A 49 -15.66 3.54 -5.77
CA LEU A 49 -15.67 2.83 -7.05
C LEU A 49 -15.71 3.78 -8.25
N ASP A 50 -16.56 4.79 -8.22
CA ASP A 50 -16.68 5.79 -9.30
C ASP A 50 -15.36 6.54 -9.50
N THR A 51 -14.68 6.92 -8.40
CA THR A 51 -13.35 7.52 -8.43
C THR A 51 -12.31 6.58 -9.05
N MET A 52 -12.33 5.29 -8.69
CA MET A 52 -11.42 4.30 -9.29
C MET A 52 -11.69 4.11 -10.78
N ILE A 53 -12.96 4.14 -11.22
CA ILE A 53 -13.35 4.05 -12.64
C ILE A 53 -12.81 5.25 -13.41
N ASP A 54 -12.91 6.46 -12.87
CA ASP A 54 -12.36 7.67 -13.47
C ASP A 54 -10.83 7.58 -13.61
N LEU A 55 -10.13 7.16 -12.55
CA LEU A 55 -8.69 6.95 -12.59
C LEU A 55 -8.29 5.87 -13.61
N ARG A 56 -9.00 4.76 -13.63
CA ARG A 56 -8.78 3.70 -14.63
C ARG A 56 -8.89 4.23 -16.06
N SER A 57 -9.89 5.07 -16.32
CA SER A 57 -10.10 5.66 -17.65
C SER A 57 -8.98 6.61 -18.05
N LYS A 58 -8.46 7.38 -17.09
CA LYS A 58 -7.39 8.36 -17.31
C LYS A 58 -6.00 7.73 -17.44
N LEU A 59 -5.72 6.71 -16.63
CA LEU A 59 -4.38 6.14 -16.47
C LEU A 59 -4.18 4.84 -17.26
N SER A 60 -5.27 4.13 -17.58
CA SER A 60 -5.23 2.81 -18.24
C SER A 60 -4.21 1.84 -17.61
N PRO A 61 -4.19 1.65 -16.29
CA PRO A 61 -3.17 0.84 -15.64
C PRO A 61 -3.25 -0.62 -16.06
N GLU A 62 -2.11 -1.30 -16.12
CA GLU A 62 -2.01 -2.74 -16.43
C GLU A 62 -1.87 -3.60 -15.18
N LEU A 63 -1.21 -3.06 -14.15
CA LEU A 63 -1.01 -3.70 -12.85
C LEU A 63 -1.62 -2.84 -11.74
N ILE A 64 -2.35 -3.49 -10.85
CA ILE A 64 -2.97 -2.88 -9.68
C ILE A 64 -2.36 -3.52 -8.43
N LEU A 65 -1.95 -2.69 -7.49
CA LEU A 65 -1.60 -3.11 -6.13
C LEU A 65 -2.71 -2.68 -5.18
N THR A 66 -3.21 -3.60 -4.36
CA THR A 66 -4.34 -3.36 -3.44
C THR A 66 -4.10 -4.07 -2.11
N PRO A 67 -4.79 -3.71 -1.00
CA PRO A 67 -4.76 -4.49 0.23
C PRO A 67 -5.18 -5.95 0.01
N SER A 68 -4.79 -6.85 0.93
CA SER A 68 -5.23 -8.25 0.93
C SER A 68 -6.68 -8.39 1.39
N VAL A 69 -7.37 -9.46 0.96
CA VAL A 69 -8.69 -9.83 1.47
C VAL A 69 -8.67 -10.16 2.97
N ASN A 70 -7.52 -10.60 3.47
CA ASN A 70 -7.32 -10.99 4.87
C ASN A 70 -6.83 -9.82 5.75
N ASP A 71 -6.85 -8.60 5.24
CA ASP A 71 -6.59 -7.39 6.01
C ASP A 71 -7.81 -7.07 6.89
N VAL A 72 -7.59 -6.91 8.19
CA VAL A 72 -8.66 -6.66 9.17
C VAL A 72 -9.15 -5.22 9.21
N HIS A 73 -8.52 -4.32 8.49
CA HIS A 73 -8.92 -2.92 8.46
C HIS A 73 -10.14 -2.73 7.55
N GLN A 74 -11.26 -2.23 8.09
CA GLN A 74 -12.52 -2.09 7.36
C GLN A 74 -12.38 -1.25 6.06
N ASP A 75 -11.59 -0.17 6.08
CA ASP A 75 -11.39 0.67 4.89
C ASP A 75 -10.58 -0.08 3.82
N HIS A 76 -9.57 -0.88 4.23
CA HIS A 76 -8.80 -1.71 3.31
C HIS A 76 -9.68 -2.77 2.64
N SER A 77 -10.62 -3.37 3.38
CA SER A 77 -11.61 -4.30 2.83
C SER A 77 -12.48 -3.65 1.74
N VAL A 78 -12.87 -2.39 1.91
CA VAL A 78 -13.59 -1.64 0.87
C VAL A 78 -12.71 -1.43 -0.36
N ILE A 79 -11.47 -0.96 -0.17
CA ILE A 79 -10.52 -0.74 -1.29
C ILE A 79 -10.27 -2.04 -2.06
N TYR A 80 -10.05 -3.16 -1.36
CA TYR A 80 -9.90 -4.48 -1.98
C TYR A 80 -11.11 -4.82 -2.86
N ASN A 81 -12.32 -4.78 -2.30
CA ASN A 81 -13.55 -5.16 -3.00
C ASN A 81 -13.83 -4.27 -4.20
N GLU A 82 -13.66 -2.95 -4.08
CA GLU A 82 -13.91 -2.02 -5.17
C GLU A 82 -12.82 -2.09 -6.23
N SER A 83 -11.59 -2.44 -5.87
CA SER A 83 -10.52 -2.75 -6.83
C SER A 83 -10.87 -3.95 -7.71
N LEU A 84 -11.39 -5.04 -7.13
CA LEU A 84 -11.85 -6.21 -7.90
C LEU A 84 -12.97 -5.85 -8.89
N ARG A 85 -13.90 -5.00 -8.47
CA ARG A 85 -15.02 -4.55 -9.31
C ARG A 85 -14.56 -3.63 -10.43
N CYS A 86 -13.64 -2.71 -10.11
CA CYS A 86 -13.15 -1.73 -11.06
C CYS A 86 -12.23 -2.34 -12.12
N PHE A 87 -11.27 -3.19 -11.71
CA PHE A 87 -10.14 -3.64 -12.54
C PHE A 87 -10.29 -5.09 -13.03
N LYS A 88 -11.52 -5.49 -13.44
CA LYS A 88 -11.85 -6.88 -13.84
C LYS A 88 -10.98 -7.49 -14.93
N LYS A 89 -10.35 -6.68 -15.77
CA LYS A 89 -9.53 -7.11 -16.92
C LYS A 89 -8.07 -6.68 -16.78
N LYS A 90 -7.57 -6.55 -15.55
CA LYS A 90 -6.20 -6.10 -15.25
C LYS A 90 -5.52 -7.09 -14.31
N SER A 91 -4.20 -7.11 -14.31
CA SER A 91 -3.44 -7.83 -13.30
C SER A 91 -3.62 -7.17 -11.93
N ILE A 92 -3.86 -7.97 -10.89
CA ILE A 92 -4.10 -7.48 -9.52
C ILE A 92 -3.27 -8.31 -8.56
N LEU A 93 -2.41 -7.64 -7.82
CA LEU A 93 -1.62 -8.19 -6.73
C LEU A 93 -2.02 -7.53 -5.41
N CYS A 94 -2.06 -8.31 -4.33
CA CYS A 94 -2.25 -7.77 -2.99
C CYS A 94 -0.92 -7.67 -2.26
N TYR A 95 -0.65 -6.51 -1.66
CA TYR A 95 0.55 -6.29 -0.87
C TYR A 95 0.39 -6.78 0.57
N GLU A 96 1.52 -7.10 1.20
CA GLU A 96 1.58 -7.61 2.56
C GLU A 96 1.62 -6.48 3.60
N GLU A 97 0.72 -6.56 4.59
CA GLU A 97 0.73 -5.73 5.80
C GLU A 97 0.71 -6.64 7.05
N PRO A 98 1.86 -7.12 7.54
CA PRO A 98 1.91 -8.15 8.60
C PRO A 98 1.17 -7.80 9.89
N TRP A 99 1.00 -6.49 10.18
CA TRP A 99 0.26 -6.03 11.36
C TRP A 99 -1.27 -6.06 11.19
N ASN A 100 -1.75 -6.19 9.95
CA ASN A 100 -3.18 -6.22 9.60
C ASN A 100 -3.61 -7.56 9.02
N ASN A 101 -2.71 -8.29 8.34
CA ASN A 101 -3.08 -9.55 7.70
C ASN A 101 -3.15 -10.69 8.72
N ILE A 102 -4.33 -11.32 8.89
CA ILE A 102 -4.49 -12.53 9.71
C ILE A 102 -3.79 -13.71 9.03
N SER A 103 -3.90 -13.80 7.72
CA SER A 103 -3.18 -14.75 6.86
C SER A 103 -2.77 -14.04 5.58
N PHE A 104 -1.73 -14.55 4.91
CA PHE A 104 -1.23 -13.98 3.67
C PHE A 104 -0.57 -15.07 2.82
N SER A 105 -0.97 -15.20 1.56
CA SER A 105 -0.35 -16.11 0.60
C SER A 105 0.84 -15.44 -0.09
N THR A 106 1.97 -16.14 -0.12
CA THR A 106 3.17 -15.65 -0.80
C THR A 106 3.28 -16.28 -2.18
N ASP A 107 2.52 -15.75 -3.14
CA ASP A 107 2.36 -16.35 -4.48
C ASP A 107 3.33 -15.75 -5.50
N PHE A 108 3.67 -14.48 -5.34
CA PHE A 108 4.51 -13.73 -6.26
C PHE A 108 5.62 -13.01 -5.50
N PHE A 109 6.85 -13.10 -5.99
CA PHE A 109 8.03 -12.56 -5.34
C PHE A 109 8.74 -11.56 -6.25
N ILE A 110 9.17 -10.44 -5.68
CA ILE A 110 10.08 -9.49 -6.30
C ILE A 110 11.37 -9.46 -5.49
N GLY A 111 12.47 -9.97 -6.09
CA GLY A 111 13.81 -9.86 -5.49
C GLY A 111 14.26 -8.40 -5.45
N LEU A 112 14.83 -7.99 -4.34
CA LEU A 112 15.23 -6.62 -4.07
C LEU A 112 16.72 -6.54 -3.73
N ASP A 113 17.33 -5.44 -4.15
CA ASP A 113 18.69 -5.05 -3.74
C ASP A 113 18.62 -4.15 -2.49
N GLU A 114 19.76 -3.96 -1.83
CA GLU A 114 19.93 -3.02 -0.71
C GLU A 114 19.42 -1.59 -1.02
N LYS A 115 19.61 -1.12 -2.26
CA LYS A 115 19.12 0.20 -2.71
C LYS A 115 17.60 0.33 -2.62
N HIS A 116 16.85 -0.76 -2.90
CA HIS A 116 15.38 -0.76 -2.85
C HIS A 116 14.90 -0.72 -1.40
N ILE A 117 15.56 -1.46 -0.50
CA ILE A 117 15.26 -1.46 0.93
C ILE A 117 15.54 -0.07 1.53
N ASN A 118 16.67 0.53 1.18
CA ASN A 118 17.00 1.89 1.63
C ASN A 118 16.01 2.92 1.10
N ALA A 119 15.56 2.81 -0.16
CA ALA A 119 14.53 3.69 -0.72
C ALA A 119 13.20 3.56 0.05
N LYS A 120 12.76 2.33 0.37
CA LYS A 120 11.57 2.07 1.17
C LYS A 120 11.69 2.66 2.57
N ILE A 121 12.81 2.44 3.27
CA ILE A 121 13.08 3.00 4.60
C ILE A 121 13.04 4.54 4.55
N ASN A 122 13.69 5.15 3.57
CA ASN A 122 13.70 6.60 3.41
C ASN A 122 12.30 7.16 3.17
N ALA A 123 11.49 6.50 2.34
CA ALA A 123 10.11 6.89 2.10
C ALA A 123 9.25 6.78 3.36
N ILE A 124 9.35 5.65 4.09
CA ILE A 124 8.63 5.44 5.35
C ILE A 124 9.05 6.45 6.40
N SER A 125 10.32 6.85 6.44
CA SER A 125 10.84 7.85 7.39
C SER A 125 10.25 9.26 7.20
N CYS A 126 9.55 9.52 6.08
CA CYS A 126 8.79 10.74 5.87
C CYS A 126 7.57 10.85 6.79
N TYR A 127 7.06 9.73 7.30
CA TYR A 127 5.90 9.70 8.20
C TYR A 127 6.29 9.96 9.66
N LYS A 128 6.70 11.20 9.97
CA LYS A 128 7.14 11.61 11.32
C LYS A 128 6.04 11.44 12.37
N SER A 129 4.79 11.70 12.00
CA SER A 129 3.63 11.54 12.88
C SER A 129 3.37 10.08 13.28
N GLN A 130 3.93 9.12 12.55
CA GLN A 130 3.74 7.67 12.73
C GLN A 130 5.00 6.96 13.24
N SER A 131 6.07 7.71 13.58
CA SER A 131 7.39 7.16 13.90
C SER A 131 7.43 6.24 15.13
N ASN A 132 6.42 6.32 16.01
CA ASN A 132 6.26 5.43 17.16
C ASN A 132 5.72 4.04 16.83
N ARG A 133 5.34 3.78 15.58
CA ARG A 133 4.79 2.49 15.16
C ARG A 133 5.91 1.51 14.83
N ILE A 134 5.95 0.40 15.56
CA ILE A 134 7.02 -0.59 15.46
C ILE A 134 7.21 -1.15 14.03
N TYR A 135 6.13 -1.36 13.29
CA TYR A 135 6.19 -1.88 11.92
C TYR A 135 6.81 -0.90 10.91
N MET A 136 6.95 0.38 11.26
CA MET A 136 7.63 1.39 10.44
C MET A 136 9.12 1.49 10.76
N HIS A 137 9.60 0.77 11.77
CA HIS A 137 11.02 0.79 12.13
C HIS A 137 11.87 0.12 11.04
N PRO A 138 13.03 0.70 10.68
CA PRO A 138 13.92 0.17 9.64
C PRO A 138 14.27 -1.31 9.80
N ASP A 139 14.51 -1.76 11.04
CA ASP A 139 14.85 -3.15 11.33
C ASP A 139 13.70 -4.12 10.99
N ASN A 140 12.45 -3.73 11.24
CA ASN A 140 11.29 -4.55 10.89
C ASN A 140 11.11 -4.64 9.37
N ILE A 141 11.34 -3.52 8.66
CA ILE A 141 11.29 -3.50 7.18
C ILE A 141 12.34 -4.45 6.61
N ARG A 142 13.58 -4.38 7.12
CA ARG A 142 14.66 -5.28 6.69
C ARG A 142 14.39 -6.73 7.05
N ALA A 143 13.94 -7.00 8.27
CA ALA A 143 13.68 -8.35 8.76
C ALA A 143 12.59 -9.04 7.92
N LEU A 144 11.50 -8.33 7.59
CA LEU A 144 10.45 -8.87 6.72
C LEU A 144 11.01 -9.20 5.33
N ALA A 145 11.72 -8.25 4.71
CA ALA A 145 12.29 -8.45 3.39
C ALA A 145 13.33 -9.59 3.34
N LEU A 146 14.15 -9.74 4.37
CA LEU A 146 15.08 -10.87 4.52
C LEU A 146 14.31 -12.19 4.67
N THR A 147 13.28 -12.22 5.52
CA THR A 147 12.45 -13.41 5.71
C THR A 147 11.84 -13.88 4.37
N ARG A 148 11.31 -12.94 3.58
CA ARG A 148 10.75 -13.25 2.26
C ARG A 148 11.83 -13.66 1.25
N GLY A 149 13.03 -13.10 1.35
CA GLY A 149 14.17 -13.46 0.53
C GLY A 149 14.67 -14.91 0.72
N THR A 150 14.39 -15.54 1.87
CA THR A 150 14.77 -16.94 2.12
C THR A 150 14.08 -17.93 1.17
N GLN A 151 12.93 -17.57 0.63
CA GLN A 151 12.18 -18.37 -0.35
C GLN A 151 12.70 -18.20 -1.79
N LEU A 152 13.64 -17.28 -2.00
CA LEU A 152 14.42 -17.16 -3.23
C LEU A 152 15.82 -17.75 -2.99
N ASN A 153 16.83 -17.21 -3.57
CA ASN A 153 18.23 -17.66 -3.33
C ASN A 153 18.95 -16.81 -2.26
N GLY A 154 18.20 -16.28 -1.30
CA GLY A 154 18.69 -15.31 -0.30
C GLY A 154 18.53 -13.86 -0.78
N GLY A 155 19.01 -12.91 0.04
CA GLY A 155 18.84 -11.48 -0.19
C GLY A 155 17.51 -10.96 0.33
N TYR A 156 17.00 -9.90 -0.28
CA TYR A 156 15.73 -9.28 0.08
C TYR A 156 14.64 -9.60 -0.94
N ALA A 157 13.39 -9.70 -0.49
CA ALA A 157 12.24 -9.79 -1.37
C ALA A 157 11.01 -9.10 -0.76
N GLU A 158 10.10 -8.70 -1.63
CA GLU A 158 8.69 -8.44 -1.31
C GLU A 158 7.82 -9.53 -1.92
N THR A 159 6.70 -9.82 -1.27
CA THR A 159 5.77 -10.85 -1.69
C THR A 159 4.37 -10.28 -1.86
N PHE A 160 3.61 -10.92 -2.74
CA PHE A 160 2.25 -10.51 -3.05
C PHE A 160 1.35 -11.75 -3.19
N GLU A 161 0.09 -11.63 -2.79
CA GLU A 161 -0.96 -12.55 -3.21
C GLU A 161 -1.36 -12.23 -4.65
N VAL A 162 -1.56 -13.25 -5.48
CA VAL A 162 -2.00 -13.08 -6.87
C VAL A 162 -3.51 -13.28 -6.99
N LEU A 163 -4.26 -12.20 -7.13
CA LEU A 163 -5.70 -12.29 -7.43
C LEU A 163 -5.95 -12.55 -8.91
N ARG A 164 -5.16 -11.96 -9.76
CA ARG A 164 -5.21 -12.16 -11.21
C ARG A 164 -3.89 -11.74 -11.83
N TRP A 165 -3.40 -12.56 -12.71
CA TRP A 165 -2.26 -12.25 -13.55
C TRP A 165 -2.62 -12.45 -15.02
N ILE A 166 -2.45 -11.41 -15.84
CA ILE A 166 -2.74 -11.41 -17.27
C ILE A 166 -1.43 -11.16 -18.00
N ILE A 167 -1.09 -12.08 -18.90
CA ILE A 167 0.10 -12.02 -19.78
C ILE A 167 -0.30 -11.54 -21.16
#